data_8ad1aedbce2dcb2dda3cc14ee76de917
#
_entry.id   8ad1aedbce2dcb2dda3cc14ee76de917
#
_cell.length_a   1.000
_cell.length_b   1.000
_cell.length_c   1.000
_cell.angle_alpha   90.00
_cell.angle_beta   90.00
_cell.angle_gamma   90.00
#
_symmetry.space_group_name_H-M   'P 1'
#
loop_
_entity.id
_entity.type
_entity.pdbx_description
1 polymer ?
#
loop_
_entity_poly.entity_id
_entity_poly.type
_entity_poly.pdbx_seq_one_letter_code
_entity_poly.pdbx_strand_id
1 'polypeptide(L)'
;MSWQIARRFSATRRWWAVALAMVVGALLAYAYGLRVTPVYEAKAILVVNAPVAGQLQVAAAQAPTYAELANSIPLLRAALNTLRLPLTPEELQPNVRGEADTSTRLLTIRVRNGHPVVAVAIANSLADELIRRTAVAASSGRGNSHVRAGPRLAILQPASAGARIRPRLFLIAGFGALAGLFGGLAVAVLAASAGRTVRRQDDLARLAPIPVLASVNGGVLPATRGSGLPAAPAAAESYQRLSTRILTANGGRAPRSLLVVGAQGNEGSAAVAGQLALALAGTIGRVVLADLASDRAIARLFGIGERSEGPSAKRLSLLRHGSLTLERFALRAGPPLALVFPRGNEAWSAGSQDARAVLALFLAEADFVVLHAASLGSSPAALIWARMLDAAVVVVRPSLTRRESVVSAVEALGLARTNLVGTVLHTGPV
;
A
#
# COMPACT_ATOMS: atom_id res chain seq x y z
N MET A 1 11.75 -9.21 -29.25
CA MET A 1 13.01 -8.75 -28.59
C MET A 1 12.92 -7.33 -28.03
N SER A 2 12.05 -6.47 -28.52
CA SER A 2 11.90 -5.07 -28.06
C SER A 2 11.18 -4.90 -26.70
N TRP A 3 10.43 -5.84 -26.24
CA TRP A 3 9.61 -5.74 -25.02
C TRP A 3 10.41 -5.93 -23.70
N GLN A 4 11.49 -6.73 -23.76
CA GLN A 4 12.38 -6.92 -22.60
C GLN A 4 13.26 -5.69 -22.32
N ILE A 5 13.60 -4.90 -23.33
CA ILE A 5 14.41 -3.68 -23.21
C ILE A 5 13.60 -2.56 -22.54
N ALA A 6 12.33 -2.39 -22.91
CA ALA A 6 11.45 -1.40 -22.29
C ALA A 6 11.16 -1.68 -20.80
N ARG A 7 11.14 -2.96 -20.38
CA ARG A 7 10.96 -3.38 -18.99
C ARG A 7 12.20 -3.07 -18.13
N ARG A 8 13.41 -3.16 -18.68
CA ARG A 8 14.64 -2.81 -17.97
C ARG A 8 14.78 -1.30 -17.77
N PHE A 9 14.43 -0.48 -18.75
CA PHE A 9 14.50 1.00 -18.65
C PHE A 9 13.51 1.57 -17.62
N SER A 10 12.35 0.98 -17.44
CA SER A 10 11.38 1.42 -16.43
C SER A 10 11.79 1.02 -15.00
N ALA A 11 12.49 -0.10 -14.84
CA ALA A 11 12.97 -0.55 -13.54
C ALA A 11 14.13 0.35 -13.04
N THR A 12 15.12 0.62 -13.87
CA THR A 12 16.28 1.47 -13.50
C THR A 12 15.84 2.88 -13.07
N ARG A 13 14.91 3.50 -13.81
CA ARG A 13 14.40 4.84 -13.50
C ARG A 13 13.68 4.90 -12.15
N ARG A 14 13.07 3.81 -11.68
CA ARG A 14 12.40 3.74 -10.37
C ARG A 14 13.37 3.64 -9.22
N TRP A 15 14.48 2.92 -9.38
CA TRP A 15 15.53 2.84 -8.36
C TRP A 15 16.21 4.18 -8.11
N TRP A 16 16.43 4.98 -9.16
CA TRP A 16 16.93 6.34 -9.03
C TRP A 16 16.00 7.24 -8.23
N ALA A 17 14.68 7.12 -8.39
CA ALA A 17 13.70 7.88 -7.60
C ALA A 17 13.76 7.51 -6.12
N VAL A 18 13.92 6.23 -5.78
CA VAL A 18 14.06 5.76 -4.39
C VAL A 18 15.39 6.24 -3.80
N ALA A 19 16.49 6.13 -4.55
CA ALA A 19 17.78 6.63 -4.12
C ALA A 19 17.76 8.16 -3.89
N LEU A 20 17.13 8.90 -4.79
CA LEU A 20 16.94 10.35 -4.64
C LEU A 20 16.12 10.69 -3.38
N ALA A 21 15.03 9.98 -3.13
CA ALA A 21 14.21 10.18 -1.93
C ALA A 21 14.98 9.91 -0.64
N MET A 22 15.85 8.89 -0.63
CA MET A 22 16.73 8.57 0.49
C MET A 22 17.74 9.71 0.75
N VAL A 23 18.39 10.23 -0.31
CA VAL A 23 19.35 11.33 -0.19
C VAL A 23 18.65 12.61 0.29
N VAL A 24 17.50 12.95 -0.28
CA VAL A 24 16.70 14.12 0.13
C VAL A 24 16.28 13.99 1.59
N GLY A 25 15.81 12.81 2.02
CA GLY A 25 15.45 12.55 3.42
C GLY A 25 16.64 12.73 4.36
N ALA A 26 17.83 12.25 3.99
CA ALA A 26 19.04 12.43 4.77
C ALA A 26 19.45 13.92 4.89
N LEU A 27 19.40 14.66 3.78
CA LEU A 27 19.74 16.09 3.74
C LEU A 27 18.77 16.94 4.56
N LEU A 28 17.48 16.68 4.45
CA LEU A 28 16.47 17.40 5.24
C LEU A 28 16.63 17.12 6.74
N ALA A 29 16.87 15.88 7.13
CA ALA A 29 17.12 15.52 8.52
C ALA A 29 18.44 16.13 9.05
N TYR A 30 19.49 16.14 8.24
CA TYR A 30 20.76 16.78 8.57
C TYR A 30 20.57 18.30 8.78
N ALA A 31 19.90 18.97 7.85
CA ALA A 31 19.59 20.39 7.94
C ALA A 31 18.73 20.72 9.19
N TYR A 32 17.76 19.87 9.51
CA TYR A 32 17.00 19.96 10.76
C TYR A 32 17.91 19.81 11.98
N GLY A 33 18.82 18.84 11.97
CA GLY A 33 19.79 18.62 13.04
C GLY A 33 20.74 19.80 13.29
N LEU A 34 21.03 20.61 12.26
CA LEU A 34 21.81 21.84 12.41
C LEU A 34 21.07 22.96 13.18
N ARG A 35 19.71 22.94 13.14
CA ARG A 35 18.88 23.92 13.86
C ARG A 35 18.66 23.56 15.33
N VAL A 36 18.92 22.30 15.71
CA VAL A 36 18.78 21.86 17.12
C VAL A 36 19.93 22.45 17.93
N THR A 37 19.61 23.06 19.06
CA THR A 37 20.58 23.67 19.97
C THR A 37 21.63 22.65 20.40
N PRO A 38 22.94 22.93 20.21
CA PRO A 38 24.00 22.01 20.62
C PRO A 38 24.08 21.93 22.14
N VAL A 39 24.37 20.75 22.67
CA VAL A 39 24.66 20.55 24.10
C VAL A 39 26.09 20.09 24.25
N TYR A 40 26.82 20.80 25.08
CA TYR A 40 28.21 20.51 25.40
C TYR A 40 28.32 19.92 26.80
N GLU A 41 29.23 18.98 27.02
CA GLU A 41 29.52 18.39 28.33
C GLU A 41 30.94 18.73 28.74
N ALA A 42 31.07 19.39 29.85
CA ALA A 42 32.36 19.64 30.50
C ALA A 42 32.54 18.66 31.66
N LYS A 43 33.78 18.15 31.85
CA LYS A 43 34.15 17.19 32.88
C LYS A 43 35.29 17.71 33.71
N ALA A 44 35.08 17.85 35.02
CA ALA A 44 36.14 18.05 36.01
C ALA A 44 36.39 16.74 36.75
N ILE A 45 37.66 16.36 36.88
CA ILE A 45 38.03 15.13 37.58
C ILE A 45 38.81 15.50 38.86
N LEU A 46 38.28 15.06 40.00
CA LEU A 46 38.90 15.23 41.31
C LEU A 46 39.35 13.88 41.87
N VAL A 47 40.36 13.88 42.70
CA VAL A 47 40.82 12.71 43.43
C VAL A 47 40.58 12.89 44.92
N VAL A 48 40.11 11.84 45.59
CA VAL A 48 39.96 11.82 47.04
C VAL A 48 41.29 11.30 47.62
N ASN A 49 42.11 12.22 48.12
CA ASN A 49 43.41 11.94 48.73
C ASN A 49 43.27 11.61 50.20
N ALA A 50 43.89 10.51 50.63
CA ALA A 50 44.04 10.18 52.06
C ALA A 50 45.42 10.60 52.56
N PRO A 51 45.49 11.38 53.63
CA PRO A 51 46.78 11.84 54.18
C PRO A 51 47.63 10.73 54.79
N VAL A 52 47.03 9.56 55.09
CA VAL A 52 47.69 8.37 55.67
C VAL A 52 47.32 7.14 54.87
N ALA A 53 48.30 6.26 54.58
CA ALA A 53 48.11 5.05 53.77
C ALA A 53 46.98 4.13 54.32
N GLY A 54 46.77 4.03 55.61
CA GLY A 54 45.72 3.21 56.23
C GLY A 54 44.29 3.77 56.07
N GLN A 55 44.10 4.98 55.50
CA GLN A 55 42.79 5.61 55.27
C GLN A 55 42.33 5.57 53.82
N LEU A 56 43.01 4.85 52.94
CA LEU A 56 42.68 4.71 51.53
C LEU A 56 41.25 4.14 51.29
N GLN A 57 40.88 3.13 52.10
CA GLN A 57 39.54 2.52 52.01
C GLN A 57 38.44 3.50 52.49
N VAL A 58 38.73 4.31 53.51
CA VAL A 58 37.81 5.34 54.00
C VAL A 58 37.62 6.43 52.94
N ALA A 59 38.73 6.83 52.28
CA ALA A 59 38.67 7.82 51.18
C ALA A 59 37.83 7.29 49.98
N ALA A 60 37.99 6.03 49.64
CA ALA A 60 37.20 5.38 48.59
C ALA A 60 35.71 5.31 48.96
N ALA A 61 35.39 4.96 50.21
CA ALA A 61 34.03 4.87 50.72
C ALA A 61 33.32 6.23 50.79
N GLN A 62 34.03 7.36 50.89
CA GLN A 62 33.48 8.71 50.90
C GLN A 62 33.29 9.31 49.50
N ALA A 63 33.87 8.76 48.47
CA ALA A 63 33.75 9.27 47.13
C ALA A 63 32.28 9.38 46.62
N PRO A 64 31.38 8.41 46.85
CA PRO A 64 29.95 8.55 46.50
C PRO A 64 29.24 9.70 47.20
N THR A 65 29.57 9.90 48.50
CA THR A 65 29.00 11.02 49.26
C THR A 65 29.40 12.39 48.69
N TYR A 66 30.62 12.53 48.22
CA TYR A 66 31.07 13.74 47.52
C TYR A 66 30.42 13.91 46.15
N ALA A 67 30.09 12.81 45.48
CA ALA A 67 29.36 12.84 44.21
C ALA A 67 27.92 13.34 44.40
N GLU A 68 27.26 12.92 45.46
CA GLU A 68 25.92 13.41 45.83
C GLU A 68 25.96 14.90 46.25
N LEU A 69 26.96 15.29 47.05
CA LEU A 69 27.15 16.67 47.43
C LEU A 69 27.37 17.56 46.21
N ALA A 70 28.10 17.13 45.20
CA ALA A 70 28.32 17.87 43.96
C ALA A 70 26.99 18.21 43.23
N ASN A 71 25.94 17.44 43.43
CA ASN A 71 24.61 17.67 42.83
C ASN A 71 23.63 18.33 43.80
N SER A 72 24.08 18.76 44.97
CA SER A 72 23.22 19.37 45.97
C SER A 72 22.90 20.83 45.63
N ILE A 73 21.63 21.25 45.88
CA ILE A 73 21.16 22.63 45.63
C ILE A 73 22.03 23.69 46.29
N PRO A 74 22.47 23.53 47.58
CA PRO A 74 23.32 24.52 48.25
C PRO A 74 24.70 24.71 47.57
N LEU A 75 25.28 23.64 46.99
CA LEU A 75 26.55 23.74 46.28
C LEU A 75 26.36 24.40 44.91
N LEU A 76 25.29 23.99 44.17
CA LEU A 76 24.94 24.62 42.88
C LEU A 76 24.68 26.11 43.02
N ARG A 77 23.97 26.52 44.08
CA ARG A 77 23.70 27.96 44.39
C ARG A 77 25.00 28.74 44.66
N ALA A 78 25.92 28.16 45.43
CA ALA A 78 27.19 28.80 45.71
C ALA A 78 28.04 28.99 44.46
N ALA A 79 28.13 27.96 43.61
CA ALA A 79 28.86 28.03 42.34
C ALA A 79 28.26 29.05 41.37
N LEU A 80 26.93 29.09 41.24
CA LEU A 80 26.22 30.09 40.39
C LEU A 80 26.42 31.52 40.86
N ASN A 81 26.38 31.73 42.20
CA ASN A 81 26.64 33.06 42.78
C ASN A 81 28.08 33.54 42.51
N THR A 82 29.05 32.63 42.55
CA THR A 82 30.45 32.96 42.26
C THR A 82 30.61 33.37 40.77
N LEU A 83 29.87 32.70 39.85
CA LEU A 83 29.94 32.98 38.42
C LEU A 83 28.98 34.11 37.98
N ARG A 84 28.10 34.57 38.84
CA ARG A 84 27.04 35.58 38.57
C ARG A 84 26.20 35.21 37.33
N LEU A 85 25.90 33.93 37.17
CA LEU A 85 25.09 33.46 36.06
C LEU A 85 23.60 33.63 36.37
N PRO A 86 22.77 34.04 35.38
CA PRO A 86 21.32 34.18 35.52
C PRO A 86 20.60 32.83 35.40
N LEU A 87 21.06 31.82 36.14
CA LEU A 87 20.49 30.46 36.18
C LEU A 87 20.05 30.15 37.61
N THR A 88 18.95 29.41 37.75
CA THR A 88 18.52 28.90 39.03
C THR A 88 19.19 27.58 39.35
N PRO A 89 19.46 27.24 40.63
CA PRO A 89 20.02 25.95 41.00
C PRO A 89 19.15 24.77 40.55
N GLU A 90 17.84 24.95 40.51
CA GLU A 90 16.84 23.98 40.10
C GLU A 90 16.92 23.68 38.60
N GLU A 91 17.21 24.66 37.75
CA GLU A 91 17.43 24.51 36.31
C GLU A 91 18.77 23.82 35.99
N LEU A 92 19.76 24.08 36.85
CA LEU A 92 21.11 23.50 36.68
C LEU A 92 21.18 22.03 37.16
N GLN A 93 20.44 21.67 38.20
CA GLN A 93 20.52 20.34 38.83
C GLN A 93 20.36 19.17 37.88
N PRO A 94 19.41 19.11 36.94
CA PRO A 94 19.31 17.98 35.99
C PRO A 94 20.47 17.90 34.99
N ASN A 95 21.22 18.98 34.84
CA ASN A 95 22.34 19.12 33.92
C ASN A 95 23.70 18.88 34.58
N VAL A 96 23.75 18.66 35.91
CA VAL A 96 24.95 18.33 36.64
C VAL A 96 24.85 16.89 37.16
N ARG A 97 25.95 16.16 37.01
CA ARG A 97 26.08 14.80 37.57
C ARG A 97 27.46 14.59 38.17
N GLY A 98 27.46 14.24 39.44
CA GLY A 98 28.62 13.74 40.14
C GLY A 98 28.66 12.19 39.98
N GLU A 99 29.75 11.66 39.51
CA GLU A 99 29.99 10.19 39.43
C GLU A 99 31.27 9.87 40.20
N ALA A 100 31.18 8.96 41.12
CA ALA A 100 32.32 8.50 41.86
C ALA A 100 32.72 7.07 41.46
N ASP A 101 34.01 6.86 41.24
CA ASP A 101 34.55 5.53 41.09
C ASP A 101 35.32 5.18 42.38
N THR A 102 34.76 4.24 43.13
CA THR A 102 35.30 3.80 44.39
C THR A 102 36.62 3.01 44.24
N SER A 103 36.85 2.42 43.07
CA SER A 103 38.07 1.64 42.82
C SER A 103 39.26 2.57 42.55
N THR A 104 39.06 3.65 41.84
CA THR A 104 40.07 4.65 41.48
C THR A 104 40.11 5.86 42.39
N ARG A 105 39.12 6.00 43.29
CA ARG A 105 38.90 7.19 44.16
C ARG A 105 38.75 8.47 43.37
N LEU A 106 38.31 8.38 42.14
CA LEU A 106 38.06 9.50 41.28
C LEU A 106 36.59 9.99 41.43
N LEU A 107 36.43 11.29 41.50
CA LEU A 107 35.15 11.94 41.44
C LEU A 107 35.10 12.76 40.13
N THR A 108 34.17 12.47 39.27
CA THR A 108 33.94 13.18 38.03
C THR A 108 32.70 14.02 38.13
N ILE A 109 32.84 15.34 38.00
CA ILE A 109 31.72 16.29 37.90
C ILE A 109 31.49 16.57 36.43
N ARG A 110 30.30 16.19 35.95
CA ARG A 110 29.87 16.44 34.55
C ARG A 110 28.82 17.52 34.53
N VAL A 111 29.04 18.53 33.70
CA VAL A 111 28.09 19.63 33.53
C VAL A 111 27.72 19.75 32.06
N ARG A 112 26.43 19.80 31.78
CA ARG A 112 25.87 19.96 30.44
C ARG A 112 25.30 21.35 30.29
N ASN A 113 25.68 22.06 29.20
CA ASN A 113 25.15 23.40 28.90
C ASN A 113 25.16 23.62 27.37
N GLY A 114 24.32 24.56 26.91
CA GLY A 114 24.29 24.99 25.50
C GLY A 114 25.54 25.75 25.07
N HIS A 115 26.29 26.34 26.03
CA HIS A 115 27.52 27.10 25.79
C HIS A 115 28.71 26.35 26.39
N PRO A 116 29.75 26.00 25.60
CA PRO A 116 30.88 25.21 26.09
C PRO A 116 31.68 25.95 27.19
N VAL A 117 31.87 27.26 27.07
CA VAL A 117 32.59 28.06 28.05
C VAL A 117 31.85 28.09 29.37
N VAL A 118 30.52 28.21 29.35
CA VAL A 118 29.69 28.22 30.56
C VAL A 118 29.71 26.85 31.26
N ALA A 119 29.66 25.77 30.50
CA ALA A 119 29.75 24.40 31.04
C ALA A 119 31.06 24.19 31.80
N VAL A 120 32.19 24.65 31.22
CA VAL A 120 33.53 24.58 31.83
C VAL A 120 33.62 25.43 33.09
N ALA A 121 33.14 26.67 33.04
CA ALA A 121 33.13 27.56 34.17
C ALA A 121 32.35 26.97 35.36
N ILE A 122 31.15 26.44 35.09
CA ILE A 122 30.30 25.83 36.12
C ILE A 122 31.00 24.58 36.70
N ALA A 123 31.57 23.70 35.85
CA ALA A 123 32.24 22.49 36.31
C ALA A 123 33.44 22.79 37.23
N ASN A 124 34.26 23.76 36.86
CA ASN A 124 35.40 24.18 37.67
C ASN A 124 34.95 24.90 38.97
N SER A 125 33.98 25.81 38.92
CA SER A 125 33.44 26.45 40.09
C SER A 125 32.83 25.47 41.08
N LEU A 126 32.14 24.42 40.60
CA LEU A 126 31.62 23.35 41.46
C LEU A 126 32.75 22.54 42.09
N ALA A 127 33.81 22.23 41.34
CA ALA A 127 34.97 21.54 41.88
C ALA A 127 35.65 22.34 42.98
N ASP A 128 35.88 23.64 42.74
CA ASP A 128 36.52 24.55 43.72
C ASP A 128 35.64 24.69 44.96
N GLU A 129 34.34 24.88 44.81
CA GLU A 129 33.42 25.04 45.94
C GLU A 129 33.33 23.75 46.76
N LEU A 130 33.32 22.59 46.10
CA LEU A 130 33.33 21.27 46.77
C LEU A 130 34.61 21.10 47.62
N ILE A 131 35.78 21.44 47.04
CA ILE A 131 37.04 21.40 47.73
C ILE A 131 37.03 22.35 48.94
N ARG A 132 36.58 23.57 48.78
CA ARG A 132 36.51 24.55 49.83
C ARG A 132 35.63 24.10 51.00
N ARG A 133 34.44 23.57 50.74
CA ARG A 133 33.53 23.06 51.78
C ARG A 133 34.08 21.83 52.51
N THR A 134 34.68 20.94 51.77
CA THR A 134 35.29 19.75 52.40
C THR A 134 36.52 20.11 53.25
N ALA A 135 37.32 21.11 52.84
CA ALA A 135 38.43 21.65 53.61
C ALA A 135 37.96 22.30 54.92
N VAL A 136 36.90 23.13 54.87
CA VAL A 136 36.30 23.77 56.03
C VAL A 136 35.73 22.73 57.01
N ALA A 137 35.00 21.75 56.50
CA ALA A 137 34.47 20.63 57.31
C ALA A 137 35.59 19.86 58.05
N ALA A 138 36.69 19.61 57.33
CA ALA A 138 37.86 18.96 57.91
C ALA A 138 38.59 19.79 58.98
N SER A 139 38.49 21.15 58.93
CA SER A 139 39.08 22.05 59.90
C SER A 139 38.20 22.31 61.10
N SER A 140 36.88 22.25 60.95
CA SER A 140 35.90 22.52 62.05
C SER A 140 35.79 21.36 63.05
N GLY A 141 36.27 20.17 62.72
CA GLY A 141 36.34 18.99 63.61
C GLY A 141 37.48 19.04 64.68
N ARG A 142 38.12 20.19 64.89
CA ARG A 142 39.26 20.37 65.80
C ARG A 142 38.88 20.68 67.27
N GLY A 143 37.80 20.09 67.72
CA GLY A 143 37.47 20.09 69.14
C GLY A 143 37.90 18.77 69.76
N ASN A 144 39.04 18.76 70.51
CA ASN A 144 39.68 17.63 71.22
C ASN A 144 40.45 16.59 70.39
N SER A 145 41.81 16.70 70.53
CA SER A 145 42.82 15.65 70.57
C SER A 145 42.74 14.51 69.53
N HIS A 146 43.78 14.46 68.66
CA HIS A 146 44.19 13.31 67.83
C HIS A 146 43.28 12.87 66.67
N VAL A 147 42.42 13.75 66.13
CA VAL A 147 41.69 13.46 64.92
C VAL A 147 42.62 13.62 63.71
N ARG A 148 43.03 12.47 63.12
CA ARG A 148 43.79 12.37 61.86
C ARG A 148 43.06 13.21 60.80
N ALA A 149 43.82 14.01 60.08
CA ALA A 149 43.26 14.80 58.96
C ALA A 149 42.48 13.88 58.04
N GLY A 150 41.18 14.21 57.82
CA GLY A 150 40.29 13.43 56.95
C GLY A 150 40.71 13.50 55.46
N PRO A 151 40.11 12.70 54.61
CA PRO A 151 40.36 12.73 53.19
C PRO A 151 40.18 14.14 52.59
N ARG A 152 41.08 14.53 51.69
CA ARG A 152 41.05 15.84 51.02
C ARG A 152 40.77 15.68 49.55
N LEU A 153 39.95 16.50 48.98
CA LEU A 153 39.74 16.58 47.53
C LEU A 153 40.84 17.44 46.90
N ALA A 154 41.32 16.98 45.76
CA ALA A 154 42.24 17.75 44.90
C ALA A 154 41.79 17.63 43.45
N ILE A 155 41.91 18.72 42.67
CA ILE A 155 41.64 18.67 41.25
C ILE A 155 42.78 17.87 40.56
N LEU A 156 42.44 16.75 39.96
CA LEU A 156 43.35 15.97 39.13
C LEU A 156 43.38 16.56 37.71
N GLN A 157 42.22 16.88 37.18
CA GLN A 157 42.06 17.49 35.88
C GLN A 157 40.95 18.53 35.89
N PRO A 158 41.28 19.80 35.64
CA PRO A 158 40.24 20.84 35.53
C PRO A 158 39.39 20.57 34.27
N ALA A 159 38.15 21.05 34.31
CA ALA A 159 37.30 20.92 33.13
C ALA A 159 37.91 21.68 31.96
N SER A 160 38.05 20.99 30.86
CA SER A 160 38.46 21.54 29.57
C SER A 160 37.25 21.76 28.67
N ALA A 161 37.47 22.40 27.51
CA ALA A 161 36.39 22.68 26.55
C ALA A 161 35.53 21.44 26.28
N GLY A 162 34.26 21.55 26.57
CA GLY A 162 33.35 20.43 26.53
C GLY A 162 33.16 19.86 25.14
N ALA A 163 33.15 18.55 25.02
CA ALA A 163 32.81 17.89 23.78
C ALA A 163 31.32 18.09 23.45
N ARG A 164 31.00 18.34 22.19
CA ARG A 164 29.62 18.36 21.71
C ARG A 164 29.01 16.95 21.76
N ILE A 165 28.01 16.73 22.60
CA ILE A 165 27.38 15.41 22.76
C ILE A 165 26.07 15.28 22.00
N ARG A 166 25.39 16.41 21.68
CA ARG A 166 24.12 16.45 20.92
C ARG A 166 24.10 17.70 20.01
N PRO A 167 23.37 17.67 18.89
CA PRO A 167 22.77 16.48 18.26
C PRO A 167 23.85 15.59 17.58
N ARG A 168 23.59 14.29 17.54
CA ARG A 168 24.40 13.34 16.75
C ARG A 168 23.94 13.41 15.30
N LEU A 169 24.47 14.33 14.52
CA LEU A 169 24.03 14.65 13.16
C LEU A 169 23.98 13.43 12.24
N PHE A 170 24.96 12.53 12.36
CA PHE A 170 24.99 11.29 11.55
C PHE A 170 23.83 10.35 11.85
N LEU A 171 23.41 10.24 13.11
CA LEU A 171 22.25 9.42 13.47
C LEU A 171 20.96 10.04 12.94
N ILE A 172 20.80 11.36 13.07
CA ILE A 172 19.64 12.08 12.55
C ILE A 172 19.57 11.93 11.02
N ALA A 173 20.69 12.11 10.32
CA ALA A 173 20.76 11.90 8.88
C ALA A 173 20.47 10.44 8.48
N GLY A 174 20.93 9.46 9.27
CA GLY A 174 20.64 8.04 9.07
C GLY A 174 19.15 7.72 9.18
N PHE A 175 18.47 8.25 10.20
CA PHE A 175 17.01 8.12 10.33
C PHE A 175 16.26 8.82 9.19
N GLY A 176 16.73 9.98 8.76
CA GLY A 176 16.18 10.66 7.59
C GLY A 176 16.35 9.87 6.31
N ALA A 177 17.50 9.22 6.12
CA ALA A 177 17.76 8.34 4.99
C ALA A 177 16.82 7.14 4.96
N LEU A 178 16.58 6.48 6.12
CA LEU A 178 15.65 5.38 6.26
C LEU A 178 14.21 5.82 5.97
N ALA A 179 13.77 6.93 6.54
CA ALA A 179 12.45 7.48 6.26
C ALA A 179 12.26 7.80 4.77
N GLY A 180 13.27 8.40 4.14
CA GLY A 180 13.29 8.67 2.70
C GLY A 180 13.25 7.39 1.85
N LEU A 181 13.96 6.33 2.27
CA LEU A 181 13.95 5.02 1.60
C LEU A 181 12.54 4.40 1.65
N PHE A 182 11.92 4.31 2.82
CA PHE A 182 10.58 3.74 2.95
C PHE A 182 9.51 4.57 2.23
N GLY A 183 9.57 5.90 2.37
CA GLY A 183 8.67 6.80 1.64
C GLY A 183 8.84 6.68 0.13
N GLY A 184 10.07 6.68 -0.37
CA GLY A 184 10.38 6.50 -1.79
C GLY A 184 9.92 5.13 -2.32
N LEU A 185 10.09 4.06 -1.54
CA LEU A 185 9.60 2.72 -1.89
C LEU A 185 8.07 2.68 -1.95
N ALA A 186 7.39 3.27 -0.98
CA ALA A 186 5.92 3.36 -0.98
C ALA A 186 5.40 4.11 -2.22
N VAL A 187 5.98 5.25 -2.55
CA VAL A 187 5.65 6.01 -3.76
C VAL A 187 5.94 5.19 -5.02
N ALA A 188 7.08 4.49 -5.09
CA ALA A 188 7.43 3.64 -6.23
C ALA A 188 6.45 2.49 -6.43
N VAL A 189 5.97 1.86 -5.34
CA VAL A 189 4.94 0.79 -5.37
C VAL A 189 3.59 1.35 -5.82
N LEU A 190 3.16 2.49 -5.28
CA LEU A 190 1.92 3.16 -5.69
C LEU A 190 1.96 3.58 -7.16
N ALA A 191 3.06 4.15 -7.62
CA ALA A 191 3.25 4.50 -9.03
C ALA A 191 3.30 3.25 -9.94
N ALA A 192 3.85 2.13 -9.44
CA ALA A 192 3.86 0.87 -10.15
C ALA A 192 2.45 0.28 -10.30
N SER A 193 1.63 0.34 -9.27
CA SER A 193 0.23 -0.13 -9.32
C SER A 193 -0.64 0.75 -10.22
N ALA A 194 -0.48 2.06 -10.17
CA ALA A 194 -1.21 3.02 -11.00
C ALA A 194 -0.94 2.88 -12.52
N GLY A 195 0.25 2.41 -12.91
CA GLY A 195 0.62 2.22 -14.32
C GLY A 195 0.21 0.87 -14.93
N ARG A 196 -0.37 -0.04 -14.13
CA ARG A 196 -0.72 -1.41 -14.56
C ARG A 196 -2.11 -1.53 -15.16
N THR A 197 -2.97 -0.54 -15.00
CA THR A 197 -4.34 -0.57 -15.49
C THR A 197 -4.48 0.12 -16.85
N VAL A 198 -5.46 -0.33 -17.64
CA VAL A 198 -5.90 0.33 -18.88
C VAL A 198 -6.66 1.59 -18.51
N ARG A 199 -6.26 2.75 -19.02
CA ARG A 199 -6.92 4.03 -18.72
C ARG A 199 -7.69 4.62 -19.89
N ARG A 200 -7.18 4.44 -21.11
CA ARG A 200 -7.73 5.04 -22.33
C ARG A 200 -7.79 4.02 -23.46
N GLN A 201 -8.57 4.33 -24.49
CA GLN A 201 -8.63 3.54 -25.73
C GLN A 201 -7.26 3.34 -26.39
N ASP A 202 -6.43 4.40 -26.39
CA ASP A 202 -5.08 4.37 -26.97
C ASP A 202 -4.16 3.35 -26.26
N ASP A 203 -4.41 3.08 -25.00
CA ASP A 203 -3.67 2.04 -24.26
C ASP A 203 -3.96 0.65 -24.82
N LEU A 204 -5.21 0.37 -25.21
CA LEU A 204 -5.60 -0.92 -25.80
C LEU A 204 -5.01 -1.10 -27.20
N ALA A 205 -5.05 -0.08 -28.02
CA ALA A 205 -4.48 -0.13 -29.37
C ALA A 205 -2.97 -0.42 -29.37
N ARG A 206 -2.26 -0.03 -28.29
CA ARG A 206 -0.83 -0.31 -28.12
C ARG A 206 -0.54 -1.69 -27.52
N LEU A 207 -1.49 -2.27 -26.79
CA LEU A 207 -1.31 -3.55 -26.09
C LEU A 207 -1.58 -4.74 -27.03
N ALA A 208 -2.57 -4.62 -27.86
CA ALA A 208 -2.93 -5.66 -28.83
C ALA A 208 -3.49 -4.97 -30.09
N PRO A 209 -3.17 -5.46 -31.30
CA PRO A 209 -3.69 -4.90 -32.57
C PRO A 209 -5.16 -5.30 -32.77
N ILE A 210 -6.01 -5.00 -31.77
CA ILE A 210 -7.42 -5.39 -31.75
C ILE A 210 -8.26 -4.13 -31.68
N PRO A 211 -9.26 -3.97 -32.56
CA PRO A 211 -10.09 -2.78 -32.59
C PRO A 211 -10.92 -2.64 -31.32
N VAL A 212 -11.07 -1.41 -30.84
CA VAL A 212 -12.06 -1.07 -29.84
C VAL A 212 -13.39 -0.87 -30.54
N LEU A 213 -14.32 -1.81 -30.35
CA LEU A 213 -15.63 -1.78 -31.02
C LEU A 213 -16.51 -0.66 -30.52
N ALA A 214 -16.56 -0.47 -29.21
CA ALA A 214 -17.36 0.58 -28.58
C ALA A 214 -16.87 0.89 -27.16
N SER A 215 -17.17 2.11 -26.71
CA SER A 215 -17.19 2.44 -25.29
C SER A 215 -18.66 2.50 -24.87
N VAL A 216 -19.05 1.60 -23.96
CA VAL A 216 -20.43 1.49 -23.48
C VAL A 216 -20.51 1.92 -22.02
N ASN A 217 -21.51 2.71 -21.69
CA ASN A 217 -21.82 3.01 -20.31
C ASN A 217 -22.80 1.94 -19.80
N GLY A 218 -22.42 1.20 -18.75
CA GLY A 218 -23.30 0.26 -18.12
C GLY A 218 -24.48 1.00 -17.48
N GLY A 219 -25.53 1.15 -18.24
CA GLY A 219 -26.81 1.49 -17.66
C GLY A 219 -27.21 0.35 -16.72
N VAL A 220 -27.56 0.68 -15.48
CA VAL A 220 -28.20 -0.29 -14.56
C VAL A 220 -29.42 -0.84 -15.31
N LEU A 221 -29.41 -2.15 -15.57
CA LEU A 221 -30.63 -2.83 -15.99
C LEU A 221 -31.64 -2.60 -14.86
N PRO A 222 -32.80 -2.03 -15.11
CA PRO A 222 -33.76 -1.74 -14.04
C PRO A 222 -34.46 -3.04 -13.59
N ALA A 223 -33.70 -3.94 -12.99
CA ALA A 223 -34.25 -5.15 -12.36
C ALA A 223 -35.20 -4.82 -11.20
N THR A 224 -35.17 -3.57 -10.71
CA THR A 224 -35.89 -3.16 -9.50
C THR A 224 -37.27 -2.53 -9.74
N ARG A 225 -37.70 -2.36 -10.98
CA ARG A 225 -39.00 -1.68 -11.27
C ARG A 225 -39.93 -2.45 -12.23
N GLY A 226 -39.98 -3.78 -12.16
CA GLY A 226 -41.07 -4.57 -12.77
C GLY A 226 -41.32 -4.43 -14.30
N SER A 227 -40.51 -3.69 -15.00
CA SER A 227 -40.57 -3.52 -16.45
C SER A 227 -39.19 -3.82 -17.03
N GLY A 228 -39.07 -4.94 -17.74
CA GLY A 228 -37.86 -5.36 -18.47
C GLY A 228 -37.54 -4.41 -19.64
N LEU A 229 -37.46 -3.12 -19.38
CA LEU A 229 -37.23 -2.09 -20.36
C LEU A 229 -35.78 -1.63 -20.41
N PRO A 230 -35.34 -1.20 -21.60
CA PRO A 230 -33.94 -0.99 -21.94
C PRO A 230 -33.26 0.10 -21.08
N ALA A 231 -31.95 0.05 -21.09
CA ALA A 231 -31.05 1.09 -20.62
C ALA A 231 -31.56 2.50 -21.00
N ALA A 232 -31.10 3.53 -20.26
CA ALA A 232 -31.30 4.91 -20.65
C ALA A 232 -31.06 5.10 -22.16
N PRO A 233 -31.83 5.93 -22.89
CA PRO A 233 -31.79 6.02 -24.36
C PRO A 233 -30.37 6.08 -24.96
N ALA A 234 -29.48 6.83 -24.34
CA ALA A 234 -28.08 6.96 -24.79
C ALA A 234 -27.27 5.67 -24.65
N ALA A 235 -27.59 4.84 -23.64
CA ALA A 235 -26.94 3.53 -23.47
C ALA A 235 -27.48 2.54 -24.50
N ALA A 236 -28.80 2.55 -24.77
CA ALA A 236 -29.40 1.70 -25.79
C ALA A 236 -28.79 1.95 -27.17
N GLU A 237 -28.58 3.20 -27.55
CA GLU A 237 -27.93 3.56 -28.82
C GLU A 237 -26.49 3.02 -28.91
N SER A 238 -25.72 3.09 -27.81
CA SER A 238 -24.36 2.58 -27.79
C SER A 238 -24.31 1.06 -28.01
N TYR A 239 -25.26 0.32 -27.47
CA TYR A 239 -25.38 -1.13 -27.69
C TYR A 239 -25.91 -1.48 -29.07
N GLN A 240 -26.80 -0.67 -29.67
CA GLN A 240 -27.20 -0.84 -31.07
C GLN A 240 -26.04 -0.62 -32.02
N ARG A 241 -25.22 0.39 -31.81
CA ARG A 241 -23.99 0.60 -32.59
C ARG A 241 -23.00 -0.57 -32.40
N LEU A 242 -22.87 -1.10 -31.17
CA LEU A 242 -22.03 -2.25 -30.89
C LEU A 242 -22.54 -3.49 -31.63
N SER A 243 -23.84 -3.78 -31.59
CA SER A 243 -24.45 -4.92 -32.30
C SER A 243 -24.20 -4.82 -33.83
N THR A 244 -24.41 -3.66 -34.41
CA THR A 244 -24.13 -3.45 -35.83
C THR A 244 -22.67 -3.69 -36.18
N ARG A 245 -21.73 -3.18 -35.39
CA ARG A 245 -20.28 -3.42 -35.58
C ARG A 245 -19.91 -4.89 -35.49
N ILE A 246 -20.47 -5.63 -34.55
CA ILE A 246 -20.24 -7.07 -34.40
C ILE A 246 -20.76 -7.82 -35.62
N LEU A 247 -21.96 -7.50 -36.11
CA LEU A 247 -22.56 -8.16 -37.26
C LEU A 247 -21.81 -7.88 -38.57
N THR A 248 -21.12 -6.74 -38.67
CA THR A 248 -20.38 -6.34 -39.88
C THR A 248 -18.87 -6.63 -39.80
N ALA A 249 -18.34 -6.95 -38.64
CA ALA A 249 -16.89 -7.02 -38.41
C ALA A 249 -16.22 -8.29 -39.01
N ASN A 250 -16.97 -9.29 -39.42
CA ASN A 250 -16.43 -10.60 -39.87
C ASN A 250 -16.31 -10.72 -41.40
N GLY A 251 -15.80 -9.70 -42.07
CA GLY A 251 -15.52 -9.76 -43.52
C GLY A 251 -16.74 -10.02 -44.39
N GLY A 252 -17.92 -9.58 -43.96
CA GLY A 252 -19.20 -9.71 -44.69
C GLY A 252 -20.04 -10.93 -44.30
N ARG A 253 -19.54 -11.84 -43.48
CA ARG A 253 -20.33 -12.95 -42.94
C ARG A 253 -20.70 -12.66 -41.48
N ALA A 254 -21.97 -12.33 -41.25
CA ALA A 254 -22.45 -12.10 -39.89
C ALA A 254 -22.25 -13.33 -39.00
N PRO A 255 -21.63 -13.20 -37.84
CA PRO A 255 -21.56 -14.31 -36.88
C PRO A 255 -22.96 -14.67 -36.40
N ARG A 256 -23.18 -15.94 -36.07
CA ARG A 256 -24.43 -16.41 -35.46
C ARG A 256 -24.25 -16.72 -33.97
N SER A 257 -23.02 -16.74 -33.53
CA SER A 257 -22.65 -17.04 -32.14
C SER A 257 -21.51 -16.15 -31.66
N LEU A 258 -21.60 -15.64 -30.43
CA LEU A 258 -20.68 -14.68 -29.85
C LEU A 258 -20.36 -15.03 -28.39
N LEU A 259 -19.08 -15.02 -28.05
CA LEU A 259 -18.61 -15.03 -26.66
C LEU A 259 -18.37 -13.60 -26.17
N VAL A 260 -18.99 -13.24 -25.06
CA VAL A 260 -18.69 -12.03 -24.31
C VAL A 260 -17.97 -12.41 -23.02
N VAL A 261 -16.73 -11.97 -22.88
CA VAL A 261 -15.88 -12.38 -21.75
C VAL A 261 -15.14 -11.18 -21.17
N GLY A 262 -15.01 -11.14 -19.83
CA GLY A 262 -14.17 -10.16 -19.14
C GLY A 262 -12.69 -10.50 -19.25
N ALA A 263 -11.84 -9.52 -19.33
CA ALA A 263 -10.39 -9.75 -19.31
C ALA A 263 -9.89 -10.29 -17.96
N GLN A 264 -10.57 -9.92 -16.84
CA GLN A 264 -10.17 -10.27 -15.49
C GLN A 264 -11.32 -10.83 -14.61
N GLY A 265 -12.58 -10.53 -14.97
CA GLY A 265 -13.79 -11.05 -14.32
C GLY A 265 -14.65 -10.02 -13.59
N ASN A 266 -14.17 -8.81 -13.39
CA ASN A 266 -14.89 -7.73 -12.68
C ASN A 266 -15.20 -6.53 -13.57
N GLU A 267 -15.21 -6.71 -14.88
CA GLU A 267 -15.38 -5.63 -15.85
C GLU A 267 -16.82 -5.32 -16.18
N GLY A 268 -17.79 -6.05 -15.61
CA GLY A 268 -19.20 -5.91 -15.96
C GLY A 268 -19.56 -6.62 -17.26
N SER A 269 -18.84 -7.68 -17.62
CA SER A 269 -19.10 -8.47 -18.84
C SER A 269 -20.52 -9.04 -18.89
N ALA A 270 -21.13 -9.37 -17.76
CA ALA A 270 -22.52 -9.80 -17.65
C ALA A 270 -23.50 -8.71 -18.09
N ALA A 271 -23.28 -7.45 -17.66
CA ALA A 271 -24.11 -6.32 -18.06
C ALA A 271 -23.96 -6.05 -19.56
N VAL A 272 -22.73 -6.12 -20.07
CA VAL A 272 -22.48 -5.94 -21.52
C VAL A 272 -23.15 -7.07 -22.31
N ALA A 273 -23.04 -8.33 -21.89
CA ALA A 273 -23.68 -9.46 -22.56
C ALA A 273 -25.23 -9.34 -22.56
N GLY A 274 -25.81 -8.98 -21.40
CA GLY A 274 -27.25 -8.78 -21.27
C GLY A 274 -27.81 -7.69 -22.17
N GLN A 275 -27.18 -6.50 -22.13
CA GLN A 275 -27.60 -5.35 -22.95
C GLN A 275 -27.38 -5.58 -24.46
N LEU A 276 -26.27 -6.22 -24.81
CA LEU A 276 -25.97 -6.57 -26.20
C LEU A 276 -27.00 -7.59 -26.71
N ALA A 277 -27.34 -8.60 -25.93
CA ALA A 277 -28.36 -9.60 -26.31
C ALA A 277 -29.75 -8.95 -26.52
N LEU A 278 -30.11 -7.98 -25.68
CA LEU A 278 -31.35 -7.21 -25.87
C LEU A 278 -31.31 -6.38 -27.17
N ALA A 279 -30.20 -5.71 -27.45
CA ALA A 279 -30.04 -4.92 -28.66
C ALA A 279 -30.07 -5.83 -29.92
N LEU A 280 -29.42 -6.99 -29.90
CA LEU A 280 -29.46 -7.97 -30.98
C LEU A 280 -30.87 -8.52 -31.18
N ALA A 281 -31.59 -8.87 -30.09
CA ALA A 281 -32.95 -9.39 -30.19
C ALA A 281 -33.94 -8.36 -30.77
N GLY A 282 -33.71 -7.08 -30.51
CA GLY A 282 -34.48 -5.99 -31.17
C GLY A 282 -34.15 -5.76 -32.62
N THR A 283 -32.99 -6.24 -33.09
CA THR A 283 -32.52 -5.98 -34.48
C THR A 283 -32.68 -7.22 -35.38
N ILE A 284 -32.36 -8.41 -34.88
CA ILE A 284 -32.26 -9.63 -35.69
C ILE A 284 -33.45 -10.56 -35.48
N GLY A 285 -34.03 -10.58 -34.28
CA GLY A 285 -35.13 -11.47 -33.91
C GLY A 285 -34.75 -12.35 -32.71
N ARG A 286 -34.92 -13.68 -32.83
CA ARG A 286 -34.75 -14.59 -31.69
C ARG A 286 -33.29 -14.71 -31.25
N VAL A 287 -33.01 -14.33 -30.00
CA VAL A 287 -31.68 -14.44 -29.41
C VAL A 287 -31.72 -15.34 -28.17
N VAL A 288 -30.69 -16.18 -28.02
CA VAL A 288 -30.40 -16.92 -26.81
C VAL A 288 -29.20 -16.29 -26.11
N LEU A 289 -29.36 -15.95 -24.84
CA LEU A 289 -28.28 -15.53 -23.95
C LEU A 289 -28.04 -16.62 -22.91
N ALA A 290 -26.88 -17.28 -22.97
CA ALA A 290 -26.48 -18.33 -22.04
C ALA A 290 -25.36 -17.82 -21.13
N ASP A 291 -25.53 -18.04 -19.81
CA ASP A 291 -24.54 -17.66 -18.82
C ASP A 291 -23.66 -18.84 -18.43
N LEU A 292 -22.39 -18.79 -18.83
CA LEU A 292 -21.38 -19.79 -18.45
C LEU A 292 -20.73 -19.50 -17.08
N ALA A 293 -21.03 -18.35 -16.48
CA ALA A 293 -20.47 -17.96 -15.21
C ALA A 293 -21.27 -18.62 -14.04
N SER A 294 -20.53 -19.13 -13.07
CA SER A 294 -21.12 -19.81 -11.90
C SER A 294 -21.83 -18.85 -10.94
N ASP A 295 -21.53 -17.54 -11.02
CA ASP A 295 -22.04 -16.51 -10.13
C ASP A 295 -23.48 -16.04 -10.48
N ARG A 296 -24.05 -16.56 -11.58
CA ARG A 296 -25.39 -16.21 -12.08
C ARG A 296 -25.60 -14.68 -12.21
N ALA A 297 -24.57 -13.95 -12.60
CA ALA A 297 -24.63 -12.50 -12.69
C ALA A 297 -25.74 -12.02 -13.65
N ILE A 298 -25.93 -12.70 -14.78
CA ILE A 298 -27.00 -12.39 -15.72
C ILE A 298 -28.38 -12.64 -15.09
N ALA A 299 -28.57 -13.75 -14.35
CA ALA A 299 -29.83 -14.02 -13.69
C ALA A 299 -30.21 -12.91 -12.71
N ARG A 300 -29.25 -12.43 -11.91
CA ARG A 300 -29.45 -11.27 -11.01
C ARG A 300 -29.83 -10.02 -11.76
N LEU A 301 -29.17 -9.73 -12.88
CA LEU A 301 -29.46 -8.56 -13.71
C LEU A 301 -30.89 -8.57 -14.26
N PHE A 302 -31.44 -9.74 -14.59
CA PHE A 302 -32.81 -9.90 -15.08
C PHE A 302 -33.82 -10.18 -13.95
N GLY A 303 -33.41 -10.11 -12.68
CA GLY A 303 -34.30 -10.32 -11.53
C GLY A 303 -34.80 -11.76 -11.38
N ILE A 304 -34.03 -12.73 -11.88
CA ILE A 304 -34.38 -14.16 -11.79
C ILE A 304 -33.73 -14.72 -10.51
N GLY A 305 -34.57 -15.15 -9.56
CA GLY A 305 -34.10 -15.78 -8.34
C GLY A 305 -33.70 -17.25 -8.54
N GLU A 306 -33.00 -17.85 -7.55
CA GLU A 306 -32.50 -19.22 -7.64
C GLU A 306 -33.61 -20.28 -7.78
N ARG A 307 -34.83 -20.01 -7.28
CA ARG A 307 -35.94 -20.96 -7.25
C ARG A 307 -37.25 -20.42 -7.79
N SER A 308 -37.28 -19.17 -8.27
CA SER A 308 -38.52 -18.50 -8.66
C SER A 308 -38.41 -17.80 -9.99
N GLU A 309 -39.54 -17.76 -10.71
CA GLU A 309 -39.72 -16.84 -11.83
C GLU A 309 -39.58 -15.40 -11.31
N GLY A 310 -38.77 -14.60 -11.98
CA GLY A 310 -38.67 -13.16 -11.68
C GLY A 310 -39.85 -12.39 -12.26
N PRO A 311 -40.03 -11.11 -11.86
CA PRO A 311 -41.07 -10.23 -12.45
C PRO A 311 -40.84 -10.04 -13.96
N SER A 312 -39.64 -10.14 -14.43
CA SER A 312 -39.26 -9.86 -15.82
C SER A 312 -39.18 -11.08 -16.73
N ALA A 313 -39.12 -12.28 -16.19
CA ALA A 313 -38.94 -13.51 -16.98
C ALA A 313 -39.86 -14.67 -16.50
N LYS A 314 -40.31 -15.45 -17.47
CA LYS A 314 -41.09 -16.67 -17.25
C LYS A 314 -40.25 -17.90 -17.55
N ARG A 315 -40.26 -18.90 -16.70
CA ARG A 315 -39.64 -20.21 -16.96
C ARG A 315 -40.36 -20.92 -18.13
N LEU A 316 -39.58 -21.31 -19.15
CA LEU A 316 -40.11 -22.03 -20.28
C LEU A 316 -39.96 -23.53 -20.14
N SER A 317 -38.76 -24.01 -19.86
CA SER A 317 -38.45 -25.44 -19.85
C SER A 317 -37.20 -25.75 -19.04
N LEU A 318 -37.05 -27.01 -18.73
CA LEU A 318 -35.81 -27.61 -18.27
C LEU A 318 -35.24 -28.43 -19.43
N LEU A 319 -34.05 -28.09 -19.91
CA LEU A 319 -33.38 -28.81 -20.95
C LEU A 319 -32.33 -29.71 -20.32
N ARG A 320 -32.38 -31.02 -20.63
CA ARG A 320 -31.38 -31.98 -20.18
C ARG A 320 -30.60 -32.49 -21.40
N HIS A 321 -29.28 -32.38 -21.35
CA HIS A 321 -28.42 -32.94 -22.39
C HIS A 321 -27.13 -33.47 -21.76
N GLY A 322 -26.92 -34.79 -21.83
CA GLY A 322 -25.81 -35.43 -21.11
C GLY A 322 -25.85 -35.15 -19.63
N SER A 323 -24.74 -34.65 -19.08
CA SER A 323 -24.61 -34.23 -17.69
C SER A 323 -25.21 -32.83 -17.41
N LEU A 324 -25.52 -32.07 -18.47
CA LEU A 324 -25.99 -30.69 -18.34
C LEU A 324 -27.49 -30.60 -18.10
N THR A 325 -27.88 -29.89 -17.07
CA THR A 325 -29.29 -29.51 -16.83
C THR A 325 -29.36 -27.97 -16.90
N LEU A 326 -30.11 -27.47 -17.88
CA LEU A 326 -30.22 -26.05 -18.18
C LEU A 326 -31.64 -25.57 -17.91
N GLU A 327 -31.76 -24.45 -17.23
CA GLU A 327 -33.01 -23.74 -17.02
C GLU A 327 -33.18 -22.66 -18.07
N ARG A 328 -34.30 -22.66 -18.74
CA ARG A 328 -34.63 -21.70 -19.81
C ARG A 328 -35.74 -20.78 -19.37
N PHE A 329 -35.54 -19.48 -19.57
CA PHE A 329 -36.50 -18.43 -19.31
C PHE A 329 -36.74 -17.58 -20.55
N ALA A 330 -37.93 -17.04 -20.74
CA ALA A 330 -38.20 -16.00 -21.72
C ALA A 330 -38.56 -14.70 -21.02
N LEU A 331 -38.24 -13.57 -21.61
CA LEU A 331 -38.73 -12.30 -21.15
C LEU A 331 -40.24 -12.21 -21.26
N ARG A 332 -40.90 -11.66 -20.24
CA ARG A 332 -42.37 -11.47 -20.25
C ARG A 332 -42.81 -10.33 -21.17
N ALA A 333 -41.91 -9.33 -21.36
CA ALA A 333 -42.15 -8.20 -22.20
C ALA A 333 -40.81 -7.78 -22.89
N GLY A 334 -40.87 -7.25 -24.09
CA GLY A 334 -39.70 -6.80 -24.84
C GLY A 334 -39.35 -7.73 -26.02
N PRO A 335 -38.09 -7.64 -26.50
CA PRO A 335 -37.65 -8.40 -27.67
C PRO A 335 -37.58 -9.91 -27.37
N PRO A 336 -37.61 -10.79 -28.41
CA PRO A 336 -37.62 -12.24 -28.26
C PRO A 336 -36.25 -12.79 -27.78
N LEU A 337 -35.99 -12.63 -26.49
CA LEU A 337 -34.78 -13.07 -25.82
C LEU A 337 -35.08 -14.24 -24.87
N ALA A 338 -34.39 -15.35 -25.08
CA ALA A 338 -34.34 -16.49 -24.17
C ALA A 338 -33.07 -16.44 -23.33
N LEU A 339 -33.22 -16.62 -22.01
CA LEU A 339 -32.14 -16.67 -21.05
C LEU A 339 -31.91 -18.14 -20.64
N VAL A 340 -30.65 -18.57 -20.59
CA VAL A 340 -30.28 -19.95 -20.26
C VAL A 340 -29.24 -19.95 -19.17
N PHE A 341 -29.52 -20.73 -18.10
CA PHE A 341 -28.66 -20.85 -16.95
C PHE A 341 -28.42 -22.32 -16.61
N PRO A 342 -27.25 -22.71 -16.09
CA PRO A 342 -27.04 -24.03 -15.54
C PRO A 342 -27.86 -24.18 -14.25
N ARG A 343 -28.42 -25.36 -14.02
CA ARG A 343 -29.06 -25.70 -12.76
C ARG A 343 -28.03 -26.28 -11.81
N GLY A 344 -27.78 -25.59 -10.71
CA GLY A 344 -26.77 -25.97 -9.72
C GLY A 344 -25.39 -25.37 -9.97
N ASN A 345 -24.44 -25.81 -9.15
CA ASN A 345 -23.04 -25.32 -9.21
C ASN A 345 -22.19 -26.05 -10.28
N GLU A 346 -22.79 -26.90 -11.08
CA GLU A 346 -22.13 -27.54 -12.20
C GLU A 346 -21.89 -26.46 -13.26
N ALA A 347 -20.78 -25.75 -13.10
CA ALA A 347 -20.25 -24.92 -14.16
C ALA A 347 -20.21 -25.80 -15.43
N TRP A 348 -20.50 -25.21 -16.58
CA TRP A 348 -20.49 -25.78 -17.93
C TRP A 348 -19.19 -26.58 -18.25
N SER A 349 -18.77 -27.45 -17.31
CA SER A 349 -17.61 -28.35 -17.42
C SER A 349 -17.89 -29.54 -18.34
N ALA A 350 -18.97 -29.44 -19.15
CA ALA A 350 -19.30 -30.39 -20.18
C ALA A 350 -18.11 -30.64 -21.13
N GLY A 351 -17.88 -31.85 -21.46
CA GLY A 351 -16.94 -32.21 -22.50
C GLY A 351 -17.27 -31.52 -23.84
N SER A 352 -16.32 -31.39 -24.71
CA SER A 352 -16.50 -30.71 -26.01
C SER A 352 -17.65 -31.25 -26.87
N GLN A 353 -18.09 -32.50 -26.67
CA GLN A 353 -19.23 -33.09 -27.38
C GLN A 353 -20.56 -32.53 -26.87
N ASP A 354 -20.78 -32.48 -25.54
CA ASP A 354 -22.00 -31.96 -24.97
C ASP A 354 -22.15 -30.46 -25.29
N ALA A 355 -21.04 -29.71 -25.24
CA ALA A 355 -21.05 -28.28 -25.56
C ALA A 355 -21.45 -28.04 -27.04
N ARG A 356 -20.96 -28.87 -28.00
CA ARG A 356 -21.37 -28.77 -29.42
C ARG A 356 -22.84 -29.09 -29.62
N ALA A 357 -23.35 -30.10 -28.96
CA ALA A 357 -24.76 -30.48 -29.09
C ALA A 357 -25.69 -29.39 -28.51
N VAL A 358 -25.32 -28.82 -27.36
CA VAL A 358 -26.08 -27.71 -26.75
C VAL A 358 -26.02 -26.47 -27.63
N LEU A 359 -24.86 -26.12 -28.22
CA LEU A 359 -24.74 -25.00 -29.15
C LEU A 359 -25.62 -25.22 -30.40
N ALA A 360 -25.62 -26.43 -30.96
CA ALA A 360 -26.46 -26.76 -32.10
C ALA A 360 -27.95 -26.61 -31.81
N LEU A 361 -28.40 -27.01 -30.61
CA LEU A 361 -29.77 -26.77 -30.13
C LEU A 361 -30.09 -25.30 -30.06
N PHE A 362 -29.22 -24.47 -29.50
CA PHE A 362 -29.44 -23.03 -29.43
C PHE A 362 -29.51 -22.39 -30.81
N LEU A 363 -28.62 -22.80 -31.74
CA LEU A 363 -28.58 -22.28 -33.12
C LEU A 363 -29.76 -22.75 -33.98
N ALA A 364 -30.41 -23.84 -33.63
CA ALA A 364 -31.62 -24.33 -34.29
C ALA A 364 -32.86 -23.51 -33.87
N GLU A 365 -32.88 -23.00 -32.64
CA GLU A 365 -34.01 -22.27 -32.10
C GLU A 365 -33.88 -20.74 -32.18
N ALA A 366 -32.66 -20.20 -32.27
CA ALA A 366 -32.36 -18.80 -32.30
C ALA A 366 -31.64 -18.36 -33.56
N ASP A 367 -31.86 -17.13 -33.92
CA ASP A 367 -31.17 -16.49 -35.05
C ASP A 367 -29.75 -16.04 -34.63
N PHE A 368 -29.54 -15.80 -33.31
CA PHE A 368 -28.24 -15.46 -32.74
C PHE A 368 -28.08 -16.01 -31.30
N VAL A 369 -26.87 -16.42 -30.96
CA VAL A 369 -26.51 -16.95 -29.62
C VAL A 369 -25.42 -16.10 -29.00
N VAL A 370 -25.67 -15.57 -27.81
CA VAL A 370 -24.69 -14.86 -26.97
C VAL A 370 -24.35 -15.74 -25.77
N LEU A 371 -23.07 -16.04 -25.61
CA LEU A 371 -22.56 -16.72 -24.42
C LEU A 371 -21.79 -15.74 -23.55
N HIS A 372 -22.04 -15.73 -22.27
CA HIS A 372 -21.30 -14.94 -21.31
C HIS A 372 -20.38 -15.81 -20.48
N ALA A 373 -19.14 -15.36 -20.29
CA ALA A 373 -18.21 -15.92 -19.32
C ALA A 373 -17.58 -14.79 -18.48
N ALA A 374 -17.36 -15.03 -17.19
CA ALA A 374 -16.80 -14.01 -16.29
C ALA A 374 -15.38 -13.62 -16.73
N SER A 375 -14.49 -14.58 -16.86
CA SER A 375 -13.16 -14.39 -17.47
C SER A 375 -12.60 -15.71 -18.00
N LEU A 376 -11.64 -15.62 -18.92
CA LEU A 376 -10.94 -16.80 -19.45
C LEU A 376 -10.02 -17.44 -18.41
N GLY A 377 -9.46 -16.66 -17.50
CA GLY A 377 -8.57 -17.16 -16.44
C GLY A 377 -9.31 -17.92 -15.33
N SER A 378 -10.57 -17.58 -15.07
CA SER A 378 -11.38 -18.24 -14.02
C SER A 378 -12.22 -19.42 -14.53
N SER A 379 -12.41 -19.55 -15.84
CA SER A 379 -13.27 -20.57 -16.44
C SER A 379 -12.57 -21.28 -17.60
N PRO A 380 -11.93 -22.43 -17.36
CA PRO A 380 -11.39 -23.26 -18.45
C PRO A 380 -12.46 -23.66 -19.49
N ALA A 381 -13.70 -23.83 -19.06
CA ALA A 381 -14.83 -24.10 -19.95
C ALA A 381 -15.05 -22.99 -20.98
N ALA A 382 -14.79 -21.74 -20.63
CA ALA A 382 -14.93 -20.62 -21.56
C ALA A 382 -14.04 -20.75 -22.79
N LEU A 383 -12.84 -21.36 -22.68
CA LEU A 383 -11.96 -21.64 -23.81
C LEU A 383 -12.48 -22.77 -24.70
N ILE A 384 -13.14 -23.77 -24.13
CA ILE A 384 -13.79 -24.84 -24.91
C ILE A 384 -14.91 -24.24 -25.77
N TRP A 385 -15.74 -23.40 -25.19
CA TRP A 385 -16.80 -22.68 -25.89
C TRP A 385 -16.27 -21.70 -26.91
N ALA A 386 -15.22 -20.95 -26.57
CA ALA A 386 -14.58 -19.99 -27.46
C ALA A 386 -14.18 -20.59 -28.81
N ARG A 387 -13.72 -21.84 -28.80
CA ARG A 387 -13.32 -22.57 -30.03
C ARG A 387 -14.48 -22.95 -30.96
N MET A 388 -15.69 -22.95 -30.44
CA MET A 388 -16.89 -23.41 -31.18
C MET A 388 -17.74 -22.26 -31.69
N LEU A 389 -17.51 -21.07 -31.14
CA LEU A 389 -18.28 -19.86 -31.47
C LEU A 389 -17.64 -19.12 -32.66
N ASP A 390 -18.49 -18.42 -33.45
CA ASP A 390 -18.04 -17.68 -34.62
C ASP A 390 -17.20 -16.44 -34.26
N ALA A 391 -17.43 -15.85 -33.09
CA ALA A 391 -16.78 -14.63 -32.67
C ALA A 391 -16.64 -14.53 -31.14
N ALA A 392 -15.68 -13.71 -30.71
CA ALA A 392 -15.50 -13.33 -29.30
C ALA A 392 -15.27 -11.82 -29.17
N VAL A 393 -15.69 -11.28 -28.03
CA VAL A 393 -15.46 -9.89 -27.62
C VAL A 393 -14.94 -9.89 -26.17
N VAL A 394 -13.86 -9.12 -25.94
CA VAL A 394 -13.27 -8.97 -24.60
C VAL A 394 -13.75 -7.65 -24.00
N VAL A 395 -14.34 -7.73 -22.82
CA VAL A 395 -14.77 -6.57 -22.06
C VAL A 395 -13.62 -6.09 -21.16
N VAL A 396 -13.37 -4.80 -21.19
CA VAL A 396 -12.32 -4.13 -20.44
C VAL A 396 -12.92 -2.94 -19.70
N ARG A 397 -12.57 -2.79 -18.41
CA ARG A 397 -13.00 -1.66 -17.60
C ARG A 397 -11.84 -0.69 -17.38
N PRO A 398 -11.94 0.57 -17.84
CA PRO A 398 -10.91 1.58 -17.60
C PRO A 398 -10.61 1.73 -16.11
N SER A 399 -9.33 1.92 -15.78
CA SER A 399 -8.78 2.09 -14.43
C SER A 399 -8.88 0.86 -13.51
N LEU A 400 -9.61 -0.20 -13.89
CA LEU A 400 -9.74 -1.43 -13.14
C LEU A 400 -8.96 -2.59 -13.78
N THR A 401 -9.17 -2.83 -15.07
CA THR A 401 -8.56 -3.96 -15.78
C THR A 401 -7.07 -3.75 -15.95
N ARG A 402 -6.29 -4.78 -15.58
CA ARG A 402 -4.84 -4.75 -15.75
C ARG A 402 -4.46 -5.01 -17.20
N ARG A 403 -3.42 -4.33 -17.66
CA ARG A 403 -2.88 -4.52 -19.02
C ARG A 403 -2.46 -5.97 -19.29
N GLU A 404 -1.86 -6.61 -18.29
CA GLU A 404 -1.44 -8.01 -18.36
C GLU A 404 -2.62 -8.96 -18.58
N SER A 405 -3.76 -8.71 -17.93
CA SER A 405 -4.97 -9.52 -18.07
C SER A 405 -5.59 -9.40 -19.47
N VAL A 406 -5.55 -8.21 -20.08
CA VAL A 406 -6.01 -8.03 -21.47
C VAL A 406 -5.14 -8.82 -22.43
N VAL A 407 -3.81 -8.74 -22.29
CA VAL A 407 -2.87 -9.48 -23.14
C VAL A 407 -3.10 -10.98 -22.99
N SER A 408 -3.19 -11.48 -21.74
CA SER A 408 -3.44 -12.91 -21.49
C SER A 408 -4.77 -13.39 -22.06
N ALA A 409 -5.84 -12.59 -21.97
CA ALA A 409 -7.13 -12.95 -22.54
C ALA A 409 -7.06 -13.03 -24.07
N VAL A 410 -6.38 -12.09 -24.70
CA VAL A 410 -6.16 -12.07 -26.16
C VAL A 410 -5.33 -13.26 -26.63
N GLU A 411 -4.24 -13.56 -25.95
CA GLU A 411 -3.38 -14.71 -26.23
C GLU A 411 -4.16 -16.03 -26.08
N ALA A 412 -4.94 -16.17 -25.01
CA ALA A 412 -5.76 -17.36 -24.77
C ALA A 412 -6.80 -17.58 -25.89
N LEU A 413 -7.48 -16.52 -26.35
CA LEU A 413 -8.41 -16.60 -27.47
C LEU A 413 -7.69 -16.90 -28.79
N GLY A 414 -6.49 -16.35 -28.98
CA GLY A 414 -5.63 -16.66 -30.13
C GLY A 414 -5.22 -18.13 -30.18
N LEU A 415 -4.80 -18.70 -29.04
CA LEU A 415 -4.48 -20.13 -28.92
C LEU A 415 -5.71 -21.03 -29.14
N ALA A 416 -6.89 -20.58 -28.72
CA ALA A 416 -8.15 -21.26 -29.01
C ALA A 416 -8.59 -21.12 -30.45
N ARG A 417 -7.89 -20.35 -31.30
CA ARG A 417 -8.25 -20.02 -32.69
C ARG A 417 -9.64 -19.40 -32.82
N THR A 418 -10.05 -18.65 -31.81
CA THR A 418 -11.33 -17.94 -31.79
C THR A 418 -11.17 -16.63 -32.55
N ASN A 419 -12.14 -16.28 -33.39
CA ASN A 419 -12.16 -15.01 -34.08
C ASN A 419 -12.49 -13.89 -33.09
N LEU A 420 -11.45 -13.20 -32.59
CA LEU A 420 -11.60 -12.05 -31.71
C LEU A 420 -11.92 -10.81 -32.51
N VAL A 421 -13.19 -10.41 -32.50
CA VAL A 421 -13.71 -9.26 -33.27
C VAL A 421 -13.23 -7.93 -32.71
N GLY A 422 -13.08 -7.84 -31.39
CA GLY A 422 -12.60 -6.63 -30.78
C GLY A 422 -12.74 -6.58 -29.28
N THR A 423 -12.50 -5.39 -28.72
CA THR A 423 -12.67 -5.10 -27.29
C THR A 423 -13.80 -4.11 -27.07
N VAL A 424 -14.48 -4.22 -25.94
CA VAL A 424 -15.52 -3.28 -25.49
C VAL A 424 -15.07 -2.64 -24.19
N LEU A 425 -15.06 -1.32 -24.16
CA LEU A 425 -14.80 -0.55 -22.96
C LEU A 425 -16.11 -0.33 -22.20
N HIS A 426 -16.17 -0.84 -20.97
CA HIS A 426 -17.29 -0.65 -20.07
C HIS A 426 -16.97 0.41 -19.01
N THR A 427 -17.67 1.55 -19.04
CA THR A 427 -17.39 2.72 -18.17
C THR A 427 -18.42 2.91 -17.05
N GLY A 428 -19.43 2.05 -16.94
CA GLY A 428 -20.49 2.16 -15.93
C GLY A 428 -20.21 1.46 -14.59
N PRO A 429 -21.10 1.66 -13.61
CA PRO A 429 -21.12 0.84 -12.39
C PRO A 429 -21.41 -0.63 -12.75
N VAL A 430 -20.93 -1.54 -11.93
CA VAL A 430 -21.19 -2.99 -12.04
C VAL A 430 -22.42 -3.36 -11.23
#